data_23932c8a85e0d8aeefdb9fbc64fb4b3c
#
_entry.id   23932c8a85e0d8aeefdb9fbc64fb4b3c
#
_cell.length_a   1.000
_cell.length_b   1.000
_cell.length_c   1.000
_cell.angle_alpha   90.00
_cell.angle_beta   90.00
_cell.angle_gamma   90.00
#
_symmetry.space_group_name_H-M   'P 1'
#
loop_
_entity.id
_entity.type
_entity.pdbx_description
1 polymer ?
#
loop_
_entity_poly.entity_id
_entity_poly.type
_entity_poly.pdbx_seq_one_letter_code
_entity_poly.pdbx_strand_id
1 'polypeptide(L)'
;LTTYQGSGYEICKDGINDDIKSLFHPIKKYGSDPAATKDEVMRCVNEGVGFINYRGHGDADKWSSCNGMQNSDIPALKNDKKLPHVFSIACLTNKLNYNPPAYNCFGTTWMINQKAASFLGASIESYTTVNDEFDKYLWDAIVNHNIERVCDIFNYATIKLYNNNKSSVYVTA
;
A
#
# COMPACT_ATOMS: atom_id res chain seq x y z
N LEU A 1 -6.55 -2.80 3.33
CA LEU A 1 -6.00 -2.90 4.69
C LEU A 1 -5.65 -1.52 5.22
N THR A 2 -6.03 -1.17 6.44
CA THR A 2 -5.65 0.09 7.08
C THR A 2 -5.50 -0.07 8.59
N THR A 3 -4.77 0.83 9.22
CA THR A 3 -4.56 0.81 10.66
C THR A 3 -5.60 1.63 11.40
N TYR A 4 -5.84 1.29 12.66
CA TYR A 4 -6.53 2.16 13.58
C TYR A 4 -5.53 3.15 14.23
N GLN A 5 -5.54 4.37 13.74
CA GLN A 5 -4.92 5.52 14.41
C GLN A 5 -5.89 6.71 14.43
N GLY A 6 -7.15 6.43 14.76
CA GLY A 6 -8.24 7.36 14.61
C GLY A 6 -8.99 7.16 13.29
N SER A 7 -10.16 7.75 13.20
CA SER A 7 -11.08 7.60 12.07
C SER A 7 -10.56 8.11 10.72
N GLY A 8 -9.49 8.92 10.71
CA GLY A 8 -9.02 9.58 9.48
C GLY A 8 -8.56 8.62 8.39
N TYR A 9 -7.80 7.58 8.72
CA TYR A 9 -7.31 6.61 7.73
C TYR A 9 -8.43 5.73 7.19
N GLU A 10 -9.35 5.31 8.05
CA GLU A 10 -10.51 4.51 7.65
C GLU A 10 -11.47 5.32 6.79
N ILE A 11 -11.69 6.61 7.10
CA ILE A 11 -12.49 7.53 6.27
C ILE A 11 -11.87 7.68 4.87
N CYS A 12 -10.54 7.84 4.78
CA CYS A 12 -9.86 7.90 3.49
C CYS A 12 -10.11 6.63 2.68
N LYS A 13 -9.99 5.45 3.32
CA LYS A 13 -10.22 4.15 2.68
C LYS A 13 -11.67 3.90 2.33
N ASP A 14 -12.62 4.37 3.12
CA ASP A 14 -14.05 4.27 2.81
C ASP A 14 -14.39 5.10 1.56
N GLY A 15 -13.83 6.32 1.45
CA GLY A 15 -13.98 7.11 0.23
C GLY A 15 -13.42 6.39 -1.01
N ILE A 16 -12.22 5.82 -0.93
CA ILE A 16 -11.65 5.02 -2.02
C ILE A 16 -12.53 3.81 -2.33
N ASN A 17 -13.00 3.08 -1.32
CA ASN A 17 -13.88 1.92 -1.55
C ASN A 17 -15.18 2.30 -2.26
N ASP A 18 -15.76 3.46 -1.96
CA ASP A 18 -16.94 3.95 -2.65
C ASP A 18 -16.67 4.25 -4.12
N ASP A 19 -15.51 4.79 -4.42
CA ASP A 19 -15.10 5.10 -5.81
C ASP A 19 -14.86 3.83 -6.64
N ILE A 20 -14.23 2.79 -6.05
CA ILE A 20 -13.79 1.60 -6.77
C ILE A 20 -14.83 0.46 -6.84
N LYS A 21 -15.89 0.49 -6.04
CA LYS A 21 -16.87 -0.63 -5.90
C LYS A 21 -17.59 -1.00 -7.20
N SER A 22 -17.60 -0.12 -8.19
CA SER A 22 -18.18 -0.40 -9.51
C SER A 22 -17.30 -1.31 -10.38
N LEU A 23 -15.99 -1.33 -10.13
CA LEU A 23 -14.99 -2.11 -10.87
C LEU A 23 -14.39 -3.25 -10.08
N PHE A 24 -14.36 -3.16 -8.75
CA PHE A 24 -13.71 -4.10 -7.85
C PHE A 24 -14.66 -4.56 -6.75
N HIS A 25 -14.31 -5.67 -6.10
CA HIS A 25 -14.95 -6.17 -4.88
C HIS A 25 -14.01 -5.96 -3.68
N PRO A 26 -14.06 -4.79 -3.00
CA PRO A 26 -13.14 -4.49 -1.92
C PRO A 26 -13.34 -5.41 -0.71
N ILE A 27 -12.26 -6.00 -0.21
CA ILE A 27 -12.21 -6.74 1.05
C ILE A 27 -11.62 -5.79 2.10
N LYS A 28 -12.47 -5.26 2.98
CA LYS A 28 -12.06 -4.32 4.02
C LYS A 28 -11.42 -5.05 5.20
N LYS A 29 -10.23 -4.62 5.59
CA LYS A 29 -9.51 -5.08 6.79
C LYS A 29 -9.00 -3.85 7.53
N TYR A 30 -9.80 -3.40 8.49
CA TYR A 30 -9.54 -2.18 9.23
C TYR A 30 -9.03 -2.49 10.63
N GLY A 31 -8.16 -1.63 11.17
CA GLY A 31 -7.60 -1.81 12.50
C GLY A 31 -8.61 -1.65 13.63
N SER A 32 -9.74 -1.03 13.36
CA SER A 32 -10.90 -0.99 14.27
C SER A 32 -11.64 -2.33 14.37
N ASP A 33 -11.43 -3.24 13.39
CA ASP A 33 -12.05 -4.55 13.36
C ASP A 33 -11.14 -5.59 14.04
N PRO A 34 -11.53 -6.15 15.20
CA PRO A 34 -10.74 -7.20 15.87
C PRO A 34 -10.53 -8.48 15.03
N ALA A 35 -11.39 -8.72 14.03
CA ALA A 35 -11.27 -9.85 13.12
C ALA A 35 -10.24 -9.60 12.00
N ALA A 36 -9.77 -8.37 11.81
CA ALA A 36 -8.74 -8.01 10.82
C ALA A 36 -7.33 -8.39 11.32
N THR A 37 -7.12 -9.66 11.64
CA THR A 37 -5.84 -10.18 12.12
C THR A 37 -4.82 -10.34 10.97
N LYS A 38 -3.54 -10.49 11.31
CA LYS A 38 -2.49 -10.79 10.33
C LYS A 38 -2.81 -12.08 9.55
N ASP A 39 -3.25 -13.13 10.24
CA ASP A 39 -3.58 -14.40 9.61
C ASP A 39 -4.72 -14.25 8.60
N GLU A 40 -5.71 -13.43 8.91
CA GLU A 40 -6.82 -13.15 8.01
C GLU A 40 -6.35 -12.36 6.77
N VAL A 41 -5.43 -11.41 6.92
CA VAL A 41 -4.81 -10.71 5.78
C VAL A 41 -4.02 -11.69 4.91
N MET A 42 -3.19 -12.55 5.52
CA MET A 42 -2.45 -13.58 4.81
C MET A 42 -3.37 -14.56 4.08
N ARG A 43 -4.50 -14.93 4.70
CA ARG A 43 -5.53 -15.76 4.07
C ARG A 43 -6.07 -15.12 2.81
N CYS A 44 -6.47 -13.85 2.87
CA CYS A 44 -6.94 -13.11 1.69
C CYS A 44 -5.89 -13.05 0.57
N VAL A 45 -4.62 -12.82 0.91
CA VAL A 45 -3.52 -12.84 -0.06
C VAL A 45 -3.38 -14.21 -0.71
N ASN A 46 -3.44 -15.29 0.08
CA ASN A 46 -3.31 -16.67 -0.40
C ASN A 46 -4.48 -17.09 -1.30
N GLU A 47 -5.68 -16.61 -1.04
CA GLU A 47 -6.85 -16.84 -1.89
C GLU A 47 -6.73 -16.13 -3.23
N GLY A 48 -5.96 -15.07 -3.28
CA GLY A 48 -5.66 -14.29 -4.47
C GLY A 48 -6.46 -13.00 -4.52
N VAL A 49 -5.74 -11.88 -4.49
CA VAL A 49 -6.27 -10.52 -4.68
C VAL A 49 -5.49 -9.84 -5.78
N GLY A 50 -6.13 -9.00 -6.59
CA GLY A 50 -5.46 -8.26 -7.66
C GLY A 50 -4.64 -7.09 -7.11
N PHE A 51 -5.15 -6.44 -6.07
CA PHE A 51 -4.51 -5.31 -5.40
C PHE A 51 -4.49 -5.48 -3.89
N ILE A 52 -3.41 -5.02 -3.27
CA ILE A 52 -3.34 -4.77 -1.83
C ILE A 52 -3.09 -3.28 -1.67
N ASN A 53 -4.00 -2.57 -1.02
CA ASN A 53 -3.84 -1.17 -0.71
C ASN A 53 -3.75 -1.00 0.82
N TYR A 54 -2.53 -0.91 1.31
CA TYR A 54 -2.25 -0.68 2.71
C TYR A 54 -2.12 0.82 3.01
N ARG A 55 -2.78 1.28 4.05
CA ARG A 55 -2.65 2.63 4.59
C ARG A 55 -2.39 2.56 6.08
N GLY A 56 -1.23 3.06 6.52
CA GLY A 56 -0.87 3.04 7.93
C GLY A 56 0.59 3.37 8.20
N HIS A 57 1.07 3.00 9.39
CA HIS A 57 2.50 3.09 9.70
C HIS A 57 3.29 1.99 9.01
N GLY A 58 4.49 2.34 8.58
CA GLY A 58 5.47 1.41 8.04
C GLY A 58 6.85 1.65 8.61
N ASP A 59 7.66 0.64 8.48
CA ASP A 59 9.09 0.66 8.74
C ASP A 59 9.79 -0.06 7.58
N ALA A 60 11.10 -0.04 7.57
CA ALA A 60 11.87 -0.62 6.49
C ALA A 60 11.59 -2.11 6.24
N ASP A 61 11.15 -2.86 7.25
CA ASP A 61 10.96 -4.30 7.22
C ASP A 61 9.50 -4.77 7.44
N LYS A 62 8.55 -3.83 7.58
CA LYS A 62 7.16 -4.20 7.97
C LYS A 62 6.12 -3.11 7.73
N TRP A 63 4.88 -3.51 7.74
CA TRP A 63 3.74 -2.69 8.13
C TRP A 63 3.60 -2.70 9.66
N SER A 64 3.70 -1.54 10.29
CA SER A 64 3.82 -1.44 11.75
C SER A 64 2.50 -1.40 12.50
N SER A 65 1.37 -1.47 11.80
CA SER A 65 0.04 -1.33 12.39
C SER A 65 -0.92 -2.41 11.87
N CYS A 66 -2.05 -2.59 12.53
CA CYS A 66 -3.09 -3.56 12.17
C CYS A 66 -2.58 -4.99 12.07
N ASN A 67 -1.93 -5.50 13.10
CA ASN A 67 -1.33 -6.82 13.02
C ASN A 67 -0.50 -6.99 11.73
N GLY A 68 0.28 -5.95 11.42
CA GLY A 68 0.97 -5.79 10.16
C GLY A 68 1.93 -6.93 9.86
N MET A 69 2.01 -7.23 8.59
CA MET A 69 2.97 -8.21 8.07
C MET A 69 4.39 -7.64 8.13
N GLN A 70 5.34 -8.51 8.37
CA GLN A 70 6.78 -8.21 8.38
C GLN A 70 7.54 -9.13 7.42
N ASN A 71 8.80 -8.84 7.19
CA ASN A 71 9.65 -9.58 6.26
C ASN A 71 9.62 -11.11 6.47
N SER A 72 9.57 -11.57 7.72
CA SER A 72 9.53 -13.02 8.04
C SER A 72 8.20 -13.70 7.66
N ASP A 73 7.12 -12.93 7.46
CA ASP A 73 5.81 -13.48 7.08
C ASP A 73 5.71 -13.74 5.56
N ILE A 74 6.43 -12.95 4.75
CA ILE A 74 6.31 -12.98 3.29
C ILE A 74 6.64 -14.34 2.66
N PRO A 75 7.73 -15.02 3.05
CA PRO A 75 8.04 -16.35 2.49
C PRO A 75 6.97 -17.40 2.78
N ALA A 76 6.18 -17.23 3.86
CA ALA A 76 5.12 -18.16 4.25
C ALA A 76 3.83 -18.02 3.43
N LEU A 77 3.69 -16.96 2.61
CA LEU A 77 2.55 -16.78 1.72
C LEU A 77 2.48 -17.91 0.68
N LYS A 78 1.26 -18.37 0.39
CA LYS A 78 0.94 -19.48 -0.53
C LYS A 78 0.11 -19.01 -1.72
N ASN A 79 0.32 -17.77 -2.15
CA ASN A 79 -0.45 -17.19 -3.25
C ASN A 79 0.04 -17.60 -4.66
N ASP A 80 1.11 -18.38 -4.76
CA ASP A 80 1.65 -18.93 -6.00
C ASP A 80 1.74 -17.89 -7.14
N LYS A 81 0.97 -18.08 -8.23
CA LYS A 81 0.90 -17.18 -9.37
C LYS A 81 -0.15 -16.07 -9.23
N LYS A 82 -0.88 -16.02 -8.12
CA LYS A 82 -1.86 -14.98 -7.83
C LYS A 82 -1.14 -13.78 -7.20
N LEU A 83 -0.43 -13.03 -8.03
CA LEU A 83 0.47 -11.97 -7.59
C LEU A 83 -0.26 -10.63 -7.55
N PRO A 84 -0.47 -10.03 -6.36
CA PRO A 84 -1.09 -8.72 -6.26
C PRO A 84 -0.15 -7.60 -6.70
N HIS A 85 -0.72 -6.48 -7.11
CA HIS A 85 -0.07 -5.18 -7.09
C HIS A 85 -0.21 -4.58 -5.69
N VAL A 86 0.90 -4.24 -5.03
CA VAL A 86 0.90 -3.73 -3.66
C VAL A 86 1.11 -2.22 -3.68
N PHE A 87 0.13 -1.48 -3.18
CA PHE A 87 0.24 -0.04 -2.86
C PHE A 87 0.41 0.10 -1.34
N SER A 88 1.64 0.32 -0.91
CA SER A 88 2.01 0.49 0.49
C SER A 88 2.13 1.97 0.82
N ILE A 89 1.02 2.57 1.24
CA ILE A 89 0.97 3.99 1.62
C ILE A 89 1.39 4.12 3.08
N ALA A 90 2.69 3.99 3.29
CA ALA A 90 3.35 3.95 4.59
C ALA A 90 4.82 4.34 4.47
N CYS A 91 5.41 4.85 5.55
CA CYS A 91 6.82 5.24 5.61
C CYS A 91 7.75 4.05 5.33
N LEU A 92 8.91 4.32 4.70
CA LEU A 92 10.11 3.47 4.67
C LEU A 92 9.95 2.07 4.03
N THR A 93 8.76 1.63 3.67
CA THR A 93 8.52 0.24 3.24
C THR A 93 9.25 -0.14 1.95
N ASN A 94 9.77 0.86 1.21
CA ASN A 94 10.62 0.66 0.04
C ASN A 94 11.98 1.36 0.18
N LYS A 95 12.55 1.38 1.39
CA LYS A 95 13.86 1.96 1.71
C LYS A 95 14.98 1.09 1.15
N LEU A 96 15.29 1.25 -0.13
CA LEU A 96 16.24 0.41 -0.87
C LEU A 96 17.68 0.44 -0.31
N ASN A 97 18.06 1.54 0.35
CA ASN A 97 19.36 1.67 1.03
C ASN A 97 19.33 1.19 2.49
N TYR A 98 18.39 0.31 2.83
CA TYR A 98 18.27 -0.25 4.17
C TYR A 98 19.52 -1.09 4.51
N ASN A 99 20.18 -0.75 5.62
CA ASN A 99 21.38 -1.39 6.13
C ASN A 99 21.14 -1.90 7.56
N PRO A 100 21.54 -3.08 7.89
CA PRO A 100 22.64 -3.86 7.31
C PRO A 100 22.22 -4.62 6.03
N PRO A 101 23.17 -4.85 5.10
CA PRO A 101 22.89 -5.42 3.78
C PRO A 101 22.34 -6.86 3.79
N ALA A 102 22.28 -7.50 4.96
CA ALA A 102 21.64 -8.80 5.13
C ALA A 102 20.09 -8.74 5.17
N TYR A 103 19.52 -7.53 5.22
CA TYR A 103 18.08 -7.35 5.34
C TYR A 103 17.54 -6.56 4.15
N ASN A 104 16.69 -7.18 3.37
CA ASN A 104 15.95 -6.49 2.34
C ASN A 104 14.89 -5.58 2.97
N CYS A 105 14.58 -4.43 2.35
CA CYS A 105 13.41 -3.68 2.75
C CYS A 105 12.13 -4.48 2.43
N PHE A 106 11.02 -4.05 3.02
CA PHE A 106 9.76 -4.79 2.93
C PHE A 106 9.32 -5.01 1.47
N GLY A 107 9.37 -3.95 0.65
CA GLY A 107 9.05 -4.07 -0.77
C GLY A 107 9.95 -5.04 -1.53
N THR A 108 11.26 -4.97 -1.28
CA THR A 108 12.22 -5.92 -1.88
C THR A 108 11.91 -7.36 -1.46
N THR A 109 11.53 -7.57 -0.19
CA THR A 109 11.17 -8.91 0.33
C THR A 109 9.96 -9.50 -0.41
N TRP A 110 8.93 -8.71 -0.69
CA TRP A 110 7.79 -9.15 -1.51
C TRP A 110 8.23 -9.59 -2.91
N MET A 111 9.11 -8.81 -3.55
CA MET A 111 9.54 -9.05 -4.92
C MET A 111 10.47 -10.26 -5.04
N ILE A 112 11.49 -10.39 -4.19
CA ILE A 112 12.44 -11.52 -4.26
C ILE A 112 11.81 -12.86 -3.90
N ASN A 113 10.78 -12.88 -3.06
CA ASN A 113 10.01 -14.07 -2.74
C ASN A 113 8.90 -14.35 -3.77
N GLN A 114 8.80 -13.55 -4.82
CA GLN A 114 7.80 -13.71 -5.90
C GLN A 114 6.36 -13.73 -5.34
N LYS A 115 6.05 -12.86 -4.39
CA LYS A 115 4.74 -12.78 -3.74
C LYS A 115 3.89 -11.59 -4.20
N ALA A 116 4.46 -10.70 -5.02
CA ALA A 116 3.77 -9.59 -5.65
C ALA A 116 4.22 -9.41 -7.10
N ALA A 117 3.34 -8.89 -7.95
CA ALA A 117 3.65 -8.48 -9.32
C ALA A 117 4.36 -7.13 -9.35
N SER A 118 4.04 -6.25 -8.39
CA SER A 118 4.73 -4.98 -8.16
C SER A 118 4.53 -4.54 -6.71
N PHE A 119 5.45 -3.69 -6.24
CA PHE A 119 5.38 -3.07 -4.92
C PHE A 119 5.67 -1.58 -5.04
N LEU A 120 4.70 -0.75 -4.69
CA LEU A 120 4.83 0.69 -4.52
C LEU A 120 4.93 1.00 -3.03
N GLY A 121 5.95 1.72 -2.60
CA GLY A 121 6.13 2.12 -1.21
C GLY A 121 7.10 3.29 -1.10
N ALA A 122 7.03 4.02 0.02
CA ALA A 122 7.91 5.15 0.28
C ALA A 122 9.34 4.70 0.62
N SER A 123 10.33 5.37 0.04
CA SER A 123 11.76 5.15 0.35
C SER A 123 12.24 5.92 1.58
N ILE A 124 11.46 6.92 2.01
CA ILE A 124 11.70 7.79 3.16
C ILE A 124 10.46 7.89 4.04
N GLU A 125 10.52 8.68 5.09
CA GLU A 125 9.34 9.05 5.88
C GLU A 125 8.33 9.83 5.01
N SER A 126 7.06 9.56 5.20
CA SER A 126 5.97 10.18 4.45
C SER A 126 4.88 10.69 5.39
N TYR A 127 4.16 11.72 4.95
CA TYR A 127 3.23 12.47 5.80
C TYR A 127 1.77 12.13 5.49
N THR A 128 0.93 12.10 6.51
CA THR A 128 -0.45 11.62 6.45
C THR A 128 -1.28 12.30 5.35
N THR A 129 -1.31 13.63 5.30
CA THR A 129 -2.15 14.36 4.34
C THR A 129 -1.73 14.07 2.89
N VAL A 130 -0.42 14.11 2.63
CA VAL A 130 0.14 13.84 1.30
C VAL A 130 -0.13 12.39 0.89
N ASN A 131 0.00 11.47 1.83
CA ASN A 131 -0.29 10.05 1.62
C ASN A 131 -1.75 9.78 1.26
N ASP A 132 -2.70 10.47 1.92
CA ASP A 132 -4.13 10.30 1.65
C ASP A 132 -4.50 10.83 0.26
N GLU A 133 -3.93 11.96 -0.15
CA GLU A 133 -4.13 12.48 -1.50
C GLU A 133 -3.50 11.57 -2.57
N PHE A 134 -2.28 11.11 -2.33
CA PHE A 134 -1.58 10.21 -3.24
C PHE A 134 -2.35 8.90 -3.45
N ASP A 135 -2.83 8.31 -2.35
CA ASP A 135 -3.64 7.09 -2.38
C ASP A 135 -4.91 7.27 -3.24
N LYS A 136 -5.62 8.38 -3.05
CA LYS A 136 -6.78 8.72 -3.87
C LYS A 136 -6.44 8.88 -5.35
N TYR A 137 -5.31 9.52 -5.67
CA TYR A 137 -4.90 9.73 -7.07
C TYR A 137 -4.47 8.43 -7.76
N LEU A 138 -3.92 7.45 -7.04
CA LEU A 138 -3.66 6.12 -7.61
C LEU A 138 -4.97 5.46 -8.10
N TRP A 139 -6.02 5.54 -7.31
CA TRP A 139 -7.31 4.96 -7.66
C TRP A 139 -8.08 5.80 -8.69
N ASP A 140 -7.97 7.11 -8.64
CA ASP A 140 -8.51 8.02 -9.66
C ASP A 140 -7.93 7.71 -11.05
N ALA A 141 -6.62 7.42 -11.12
CA ALA A 141 -5.98 6.98 -12.36
C ALA A 141 -6.64 5.74 -12.96
N ILE A 142 -6.94 4.76 -12.13
CA ILE A 142 -7.54 3.49 -12.56
C ILE A 142 -9.01 3.70 -12.94
N VAL A 143 -9.80 4.31 -12.04
CA VAL A 143 -11.27 4.33 -12.15
C VAL A 143 -11.75 5.36 -13.16
N ASN A 144 -11.19 6.56 -13.11
CA ASN A 144 -11.70 7.69 -13.90
C ASN A 144 -10.89 7.93 -15.18
N HIS A 145 -9.65 7.44 -15.25
CA HIS A 145 -8.78 7.64 -16.41
C HIS A 145 -8.41 6.37 -17.14
N ASN A 146 -8.90 5.19 -16.69
CA ASN A 146 -8.66 3.88 -17.31
C ASN A 146 -7.17 3.59 -17.54
N ILE A 147 -6.31 4.02 -16.62
CA ILE A 147 -4.88 3.75 -16.69
C ILE A 147 -4.63 2.34 -16.13
N GLU A 148 -4.08 1.46 -16.95
CA GLU A 148 -3.92 0.03 -16.62
C GLU A 148 -2.51 -0.32 -16.17
N ARG A 149 -1.47 0.40 -16.65
CA ARG A 149 -0.09 0.08 -16.28
C ARG A 149 0.30 0.74 -14.96
N VAL A 150 0.83 -0.03 -14.03
CA VAL A 150 1.18 0.43 -12.68
C VAL A 150 2.15 1.61 -12.69
N CYS A 151 3.13 1.63 -13.60
CA CYS A 151 4.05 2.76 -13.73
C CYS A 151 3.34 4.05 -14.17
N ASP A 152 2.33 3.95 -15.04
CA ASP A 152 1.57 5.12 -15.48
C ASP A 152 0.59 5.60 -14.41
N ILE A 153 0.00 4.68 -13.64
CA ILE A 153 -0.80 4.98 -12.45
C ILE A 153 0.04 5.79 -11.46
N PHE A 154 1.26 5.32 -11.16
CA PHE A 154 2.20 6.02 -10.29
C PHE A 154 2.56 7.41 -10.82
N ASN A 155 2.91 7.52 -12.11
CA ASN A 155 3.26 8.79 -12.73
C ASN A 155 2.11 9.78 -12.69
N TYR A 156 0.88 9.34 -13.01
CA TYR A 156 -0.32 10.17 -12.93
C TYR A 156 -0.52 10.72 -11.50
N ALA A 157 -0.50 9.83 -10.50
CA ALA A 157 -0.69 10.22 -9.11
C ALA A 157 0.39 11.21 -8.62
N THR A 158 1.65 10.97 -9.00
CA THR A 158 2.78 11.83 -8.64
C THR A 158 2.65 13.22 -9.28
N ILE A 159 2.33 13.29 -10.57
CA ILE A 159 2.17 14.56 -11.29
C ILE A 159 0.99 15.34 -10.71
N LYS A 160 -0.12 14.67 -10.43
CA LYS A 160 -1.32 15.30 -9.87
C LYS A 160 -1.06 15.82 -8.47
N LEU A 161 -0.40 15.03 -7.61
CA LEU A 161 0.00 15.45 -6.28
C LEU A 161 0.92 16.67 -6.33
N TYR A 162 1.96 16.64 -7.17
CA TYR A 162 2.87 17.76 -7.35
C TYR A 162 2.15 19.03 -7.80
N ASN A 163 1.29 18.93 -8.80
CA ASN A 163 0.57 20.09 -9.33
C ASN A 163 -0.37 20.74 -8.31
N ASN A 164 -0.98 19.95 -7.45
CA ASN A 164 -1.90 20.44 -6.42
C ASN A 164 -1.16 20.98 -5.17
N ASN A 165 0.09 20.56 -4.94
CA ASN A 165 0.85 20.87 -3.74
C ASN A 165 2.17 21.62 -4.02
N LYS A 166 2.26 22.38 -5.11
CA LYS A 166 3.50 23.07 -5.56
C LYS A 166 4.20 23.93 -4.50
N SER A 167 3.45 24.44 -3.52
CA SER A 167 3.98 25.24 -2.41
C SER A 167 4.35 24.42 -1.17
N SER A 168 4.10 23.11 -1.17
CA SER A 168 4.37 22.25 -0.03
C SER A 168 5.79 21.67 -0.09
N VAL A 169 6.55 21.84 0.98
CA VAL A 169 7.92 21.29 1.13
C VAL A 169 7.94 19.76 1.04
N TYR A 170 6.80 19.10 1.23
CA TYR A 170 6.69 17.63 1.31
C TYR A 170 6.57 16.92 -0.04
N VAL A 171 6.49 17.66 -1.14
CA VAL A 171 6.35 17.09 -2.50
C VAL A 171 7.71 16.95 -3.22
N THR A 172 8.78 17.43 -2.62
CA THR A 172 10.12 17.46 -3.23
C THR A 172 11.07 16.37 -2.71
N ALA A 173 10.58 15.40 -1.99
CA ALA A 173 11.40 14.34 -1.40
C ALA A 173 11.27 13.00 -2.16
#